data_1850d41010193909dc11a8f8cf8caab1
#
_entry.id   1850d41010193909dc11a8f8cf8caab1
#
_cell.length_a   1.000
_cell.length_b   1.000
_cell.length_c   1.000
_cell.angle_alpha   90.00
_cell.angle_beta   90.00
_cell.angle_gamma   90.00
#
_symmetry.space_group_name_H-M   'P 1'
#
loop_
_entity.id
_entity.type
_entity.pdbx_description
1 polymer ?
#
loop_
_entity_poly.entity_id
_entity_poly.type
_entity_poly.pdbx_seq_one_letter_code
_entity_poly.pdbx_strand_id
1 'polypeptide(L)'
;SAALFYAPWCGYCKKLEPVWHDVGVELKSSGSPVRVGKMDATAYSGMSSEFGVRGYPTIKMLKGDLAYNYKGPRTKDDIVEFANRVAGPAVRALPSKQMFEHMMKRHNVLFVYVGGESLLKEKYNDVASELIVYTYFFSAAEEVFPESVTLPELPAVVVFKDGAYFTYDEYADASLSSWVNKERFQGYLQIDGFTLYELGETGDAWVTFFHPPVVTNESFPRSNFQFGHMDGNDYINSLIMGEVTVPSVIILNTSNEQYFLPGQLIETTEQLVQFINGVLNGSAQAHGGDGFVQRIKRVAFDAKSTIMSVFRSSPLLGCFLFGLPLGVISLMCYGICTAETDDGSDEAGKREGLTDEEEDEEDEEEERHRENLP
;
A
#
# COMPACT_ATOMS: atom_id res chain seq x y z
N SER A 1 -9.94 -21.81 3.26
CA SER A 1 -9.49 -22.01 1.87
C SER A 1 -8.75 -20.76 1.40
N ALA A 2 -7.66 -20.92 0.67
CA ALA A 2 -6.99 -19.82 -0.02
C ALA A 2 -7.49 -19.75 -1.47
N ALA A 3 -7.91 -18.58 -1.91
CA ALA A 3 -8.49 -18.34 -3.22
C ALA A 3 -7.74 -17.25 -3.97
N LEU A 4 -7.35 -17.55 -5.22
CA LEU A 4 -6.83 -16.59 -6.18
C LEU A 4 -7.93 -16.16 -7.15
N PHE A 5 -8.28 -14.89 -7.13
CA PHE A 5 -9.20 -14.29 -8.10
C PHE A 5 -8.38 -13.70 -9.24
N TYR A 6 -8.61 -14.18 -10.46
CA TYR A 6 -7.83 -13.79 -11.62
C TYR A 6 -8.71 -13.44 -12.83
N ALA A 7 -8.10 -12.84 -13.85
CA ALA A 7 -8.69 -12.68 -15.17
C ALA A 7 -7.77 -13.34 -16.23
N PRO A 8 -8.31 -14.05 -17.25
CA PRO A 8 -7.51 -14.78 -18.26
C PRO A 8 -6.56 -13.88 -19.06
N TRP A 9 -6.94 -12.62 -19.27
CA TRP A 9 -6.17 -11.62 -20.00
C TRP A 9 -5.13 -10.88 -19.15
N CYS A 10 -5.12 -11.08 -17.82
CA CYS A 10 -4.26 -10.36 -16.87
C CYS A 10 -2.83 -10.89 -16.90
N GLY A 11 -1.87 -10.08 -17.34
CA GLY A 11 -0.45 -10.46 -17.41
C GLY A 11 0.18 -10.74 -16.03
N TYR A 12 -0.19 -9.96 -14.99
CA TYR A 12 0.27 -10.21 -13.62
C TYR A 12 -0.29 -11.51 -13.03
N CYS A 13 -1.50 -11.90 -13.42
CA CYS A 13 -2.08 -13.19 -13.01
C CYS A 13 -1.30 -14.37 -13.60
N LYS A 14 -0.91 -14.27 -14.87
CA LYS A 14 -0.07 -15.28 -15.53
C LYS A 14 1.32 -15.40 -14.87
N LYS A 15 1.91 -14.29 -14.45
CA LYS A 15 3.20 -14.30 -13.71
C LYS A 15 3.07 -14.94 -12.32
N LEU A 16 1.93 -14.78 -11.66
CA LEU A 16 1.67 -15.34 -10.32
C LEU A 16 1.29 -16.84 -10.38
N GLU A 17 0.80 -17.33 -11.50
CA GLU A 17 0.28 -18.70 -11.62
C GLU A 17 1.27 -19.80 -11.19
N PRO A 18 2.56 -19.79 -11.60
CA PRO A 18 3.52 -20.79 -11.12
C PRO A 18 3.73 -20.71 -9.61
N VAL A 19 3.85 -19.50 -9.05
CA VAL A 19 3.97 -19.32 -7.59
C VAL A 19 2.74 -19.84 -6.87
N TRP A 20 1.54 -19.59 -7.40
CA TRP A 20 0.29 -20.08 -6.83
C TRP A 20 0.17 -21.60 -6.85
N HIS A 21 0.66 -22.22 -7.92
CA HIS A 21 0.76 -23.68 -7.99
C HIS A 21 1.66 -24.22 -6.88
N ASP A 22 2.86 -23.64 -6.71
CA ASP A 22 3.83 -24.04 -5.69
C ASP A 22 3.31 -23.86 -4.27
N VAL A 23 2.53 -22.77 -4.01
CA VAL A 23 1.78 -22.58 -2.76
C VAL A 23 0.83 -23.76 -2.50
N GLY A 24 0.09 -24.19 -3.51
CA GLY A 24 -0.82 -25.33 -3.40
C GLY A 24 -0.11 -26.63 -3.09
N VAL A 25 1.03 -26.88 -3.74
CA VAL A 25 1.86 -28.05 -3.50
C VAL A 25 2.44 -28.04 -2.07
N GLU A 26 2.98 -26.92 -1.63
CA GLU A 26 3.59 -26.76 -0.31
C GLU A 26 2.55 -26.95 0.82
N LEU A 27 1.39 -26.28 0.74
CA LEU A 27 0.33 -26.41 1.73
C LEU A 27 -0.22 -27.84 1.80
N LYS A 28 -0.30 -28.53 0.67
CA LYS A 28 -0.71 -29.93 0.64
C LYS A 28 0.33 -30.88 1.22
N SER A 29 1.62 -30.71 0.87
CA SER A 29 2.71 -31.56 1.32
C SER A 29 3.03 -31.40 2.79
N SER A 30 2.87 -30.16 3.34
CA SER A 30 3.05 -29.88 4.77
C SER A 30 1.87 -30.32 5.65
N GLY A 31 0.83 -30.90 5.08
CA GLY A 31 -0.36 -31.33 5.82
C GLY A 31 -1.22 -30.16 6.34
N SER A 32 -1.10 -28.98 5.72
CA SER A 32 -1.92 -27.82 6.09
C SER A 32 -3.40 -28.10 5.82
N PRO A 33 -4.33 -27.66 6.69
CA PRO A 33 -5.78 -27.77 6.45
C PRO A 33 -6.29 -26.83 5.35
N VAL A 34 -5.41 -26.01 4.79
CA VAL A 34 -5.77 -25.00 3.78
C VAL A 34 -5.92 -25.65 2.41
N ARG A 35 -7.09 -25.49 1.82
CA ARG A 35 -7.34 -25.83 0.41
C ARG A 35 -7.04 -24.62 -0.46
N VAL A 36 -6.34 -24.84 -1.57
CA VAL A 36 -5.94 -23.79 -2.50
C VAL A 36 -6.74 -23.92 -3.80
N GLY A 37 -7.31 -22.81 -4.27
CA GLY A 37 -8.07 -22.77 -5.49
C GLY A 37 -7.89 -21.46 -6.24
N LYS A 38 -8.33 -21.43 -7.52
CA LYS A 38 -8.38 -20.19 -8.31
C LYS A 38 -9.75 -20.05 -8.96
N MET A 39 -10.18 -18.81 -9.14
CA MET A 39 -11.47 -18.49 -9.75
C MET A 39 -11.29 -17.40 -10.81
N ASP A 40 -11.85 -17.64 -11.99
CA ASP A 40 -11.98 -16.62 -13.02
C ASP A 40 -13.05 -15.60 -12.58
N ALA A 41 -12.58 -14.44 -12.12
CA ALA A 41 -13.43 -13.38 -11.60
C ALA A 41 -14.23 -12.65 -12.68
N THR A 42 -13.85 -12.82 -13.95
CA THR A 42 -14.57 -12.24 -15.09
C THR A 42 -15.75 -13.13 -15.49
N ALA A 43 -15.59 -14.45 -15.40
CA ALA A 43 -16.65 -15.40 -15.65
C ALA A 43 -17.70 -15.42 -14.52
N TYR A 44 -17.28 -15.17 -13.27
CA TYR A 44 -18.11 -15.20 -12.07
C TYR A 44 -18.17 -13.83 -11.38
N SER A 45 -18.59 -12.80 -12.12
CA SER A 45 -18.58 -11.40 -11.66
C SER A 45 -19.43 -11.14 -10.41
N GLY A 46 -20.56 -11.81 -10.26
CA GLY A 46 -21.41 -11.71 -9.06
C GLY A 46 -20.68 -12.15 -7.80
N MET A 47 -20.04 -13.32 -7.84
CA MET A 47 -19.24 -13.83 -6.73
C MET A 47 -18.01 -12.95 -6.46
N SER A 48 -17.35 -12.43 -7.51
CA SER A 48 -16.22 -11.50 -7.36
C SER A 48 -16.64 -10.23 -6.64
N SER A 49 -17.82 -9.70 -6.94
CA SER A 49 -18.38 -8.52 -6.28
C SER A 49 -18.72 -8.80 -4.82
N GLU A 50 -19.29 -9.97 -4.51
CA GLU A 50 -19.60 -10.40 -3.15
C GLU A 50 -18.34 -10.46 -2.27
N PHE A 51 -17.24 -10.97 -2.83
CA PHE A 51 -15.94 -10.96 -2.15
C PHE A 51 -15.20 -9.61 -2.25
N GLY A 52 -15.77 -8.56 -2.82
CA GLY A 52 -15.18 -7.23 -2.93
C GLY A 52 -13.88 -7.21 -3.76
N VAL A 53 -13.81 -8.00 -4.82
CA VAL A 53 -12.64 -8.04 -5.73
C VAL A 53 -12.71 -6.83 -6.66
N ARG A 54 -11.74 -5.93 -6.54
CA ARG A 54 -11.65 -4.68 -7.33
C ARG A 54 -10.55 -4.68 -8.38
N GLY A 55 -9.69 -5.71 -8.41
CA GLY A 55 -8.56 -5.80 -9.31
C GLY A 55 -7.96 -7.19 -9.35
N TYR A 56 -7.05 -7.43 -10.29
CA TYR A 56 -6.45 -8.75 -10.52
C TYR A 56 -4.92 -8.67 -10.57
N PRO A 57 -4.22 -9.67 -9.98
CA PRO A 57 -4.73 -10.78 -9.16
C PRO A 57 -5.06 -10.32 -7.74
N THR A 58 -6.14 -10.87 -7.14
CA THR A 58 -6.47 -10.72 -5.72
C THR A 58 -6.39 -12.08 -5.04
N ILE A 59 -5.69 -12.15 -3.91
CA ILE A 59 -5.56 -13.34 -3.07
C ILE A 59 -6.37 -13.11 -1.78
N LYS A 60 -7.22 -14.07 -1.45
CA LYS A 60 -8.01 -14.05 -0.20
C LYS A 60 -7.92 -15.38 0.53
N MET A 61 -7.90 -15.31 1.86
CA MET A 61 -8.09 -16.46 2.73
C MET A 61 -9.53 -16.47 3.23
N LEU A 62 -10.26 -17.54 2.91
CA LEU A 62 -11.64 -17.73 3.31
C LEU A 62 -11.70 -18.66 4.52
N LYS A 63 -12.29 -18.19 5.64
CA LYS A 63 -12.41 -18.92 6.91
C LYS A 63 -13.80 -18.69 7.51
N GLY A 64 -14.67 -19.70 7.39
CA GLY A 64 -16.09 -19.51 7.67
C GLY A 64 -16.67 -18.41 6.79
N ASP A 65 -17.35 -17.45 7.40
CA ASP A 65 -17.96 -16.30 6.73
C ASP A 65 -16.98 -15.13 6.53
N LEU A 66 -15.74 -15.27 7.01
CA LEU A 66 -14.72 -14.22 6.93
C LEU A 66 -13.83 -14.41 5.69
N ALA A 67 -13.51 -13.30 5.03
CA ALA A 67 -12.63 -13.23 3.88
C ALA A 67 -11.49 -12.24 4.15
N TYR A 68 -10.29 -12.75 4.37
CA TYR A 68 -9.10 -11.96 4.66
C TYR A 68 -8.32 -11.68 3.37
N ASN A 69 -8.03 -10.42 3.08
CA ASN A 69 -7.20 -10.03 1.94
C ASN A 69 -5.73 -10.27 2.24
N TYR A 70 -5.02 -10.83 1.28
CA TYR A 70 -3.58 -10.85 1.29
C TYR A 70 -3.03 -9.65 0.53
N LYS A 71 -2.23 -8.83 1.21
CA LYS A 71 -1.61 -7.63 0.63
C LYS A 71 -0.08 -7.70 0.58
N GLY A 72 0.52 -8.79 1.08
CA GLY A 72 1.97 -8.97 1.18
C GLY A 72 2.67 -9.30 -0.15
N PRO A 73 4.00 -9.55 -0.08
CA PRO A 73 4.81 -9.98 -1.21
C PRO A 73 4.25 -11.25 -1.87
N ARG A 74 4.32 -11.30 -3.19
CA ARG A 74 3.75 -12.42 -3.96
C ARG A 74 4.77 -13.55 -4.14
N THR A 75 5.47 -13.90 -3.08
CA THR A 75 6.35 -15.05 -3.01
C THR A 75 5.60 -16.28 -2.47
N LYS A 76 6.11 -17.46 -2.76
CA LYS A 76 5.54 -18.72 -2.24
C LYS A 76 5.53 -18.73 -0.71
N ASP A 77 6.65 -18.38 -0.10
CA ASP A 77 6.86 -18.51 1.34
C ASP A 77 5.98 -17.54 2.13
N ASP A 78 5.86 -16.29 1.69
CA ASP A 78 4.98 -15.29 2.32
C ASP A 78 3.51 -15.67 2.23
N ILE A 79 3.06 -16.20 1.08
CA ILE A 79 1.66 -16.61 0.90
C ILE A 79 1.36 -17.86 1.76
N VAL A 80 2.28 -18.84 1.82
CA VAL A 80 2.14 -20.05 2.65
C VAL A 80 2.09 -19.68 4.13
N GLU A 81 2.96 -18.77 4.57
CA GLU A 81 2.96 -18.30 5.95
C GLU A 81 1.64 -17.59 6.31
N PHE A 82 1.19 -16.67 5.48
CA PHE A 82 -0.12 -16.01 5.65
C PHE A 82 -1.26 -17.02 5.72
N ALA A 83 -1.31 -17.98 4.80
CA ALA A 83 -2.37 -18.99 4.77
C ALA A 83 -2.39 -19.84 6.05
N ASN A 84 -1.23 -20.27 6.55
CA ASN A 84 -1.11 -21.03 7.78
C ASN A 84 -1.40 -20.20 9.03
N ARG A 85 -1.04 -18.92 9.02
CA ARG A 85 -1.33 -17.97 10.10
C ARG A 85 -2.83 -17.78 10.25
N VAL A 86 -3.52 -17.42 9.18
CA VAL A 86 -4.96 -17.16 9.19
C VAL A 86 -5.80 -18.43 9.39
N ALA A 87 -5.34 -19.59 8.91
CA ALA A 87 -6.04 -20.86 9.10
C ALA A 87 -6.14 -21.30 10.56
N GLY A 88 -5.13 -20.97 11.36
CA GLY A 88 -5.05 -21.32 12.77
C GLY A 88 -5.98 -20.49 13.66
N PRO A 89 -5.96 -20.73 14.99
CA PRO A 89 -6.65 -19.88 15.93
C PRO A 89 -6.04 -18.48 15.93
N ALA A 90 -6.87 -17.46 16.23
CA ALA A 90 -6.41 -16.08 16.27
C ALA A 90 -5.32 -15.90 17.35
N VAL A 91 -5.55 -16.47 18.51
CA VAL A 91 -4.58 -16.52 19.63
C VAL A 91 -4.13 -17.96 19.85
N ARG A 92 -2.81 -18.19 19.90
CA ARG A 92 -2.19 -19.49 20.09
C ARG A 92 -1.57 -19.61 21.46
N ALA A 93 -1.76 -20.73 22.13
CA ALA A 93 -1.15 -20.96 23.45
C ALA A 93 0.36 -21.23 23.32
N LEU A 94 1.14 -20.66 24.24
CA LEU A 94 2.54 -20.98 24.49
C LEU A 94 2.63 -21.76 25.81
N PRO A 95 2.66 -23.10 25.76
CA PRO A 95 2.56 -23.92 26.96
C PRO A 95 3.87 -24.05 27.74
N SER A 96 5.00 -23.62 27.18
CA SER A 96 6.31 -23.83 27.80
C SER A 96 7.33 -22.76 27.38
N LYS A 97 8.34 -22.57 28.21
CA LYS A 97 9.49 -21.71 27.93
C LYS A 97 10.20 -22.07 26.62
N GLN A 98 10.37 -23.36 26.33
CA GLN A 98 11.00 -23.79 25.08
C GLN A 98 10.17 -23.37 23.86
N MET A 99 8.86 -23.45 23.93
CA MET A 99 7.99 -22.99 22.84
C MET A 99 8.06 -21.47 22.68
N PHE A 100 8.09 -20.72 23.78
CA PHE A 100 8.30 -19.27 23.73
C PHE A 100 9.63 -18.91 23.07
N GLU A 101 10.73 -19.51 23.50
CA GLU A 101 12.06 -19.29 22.90
C GLU A 101 12.11 -19.68 21.42
N HIS A 102 11.39 -20.74 21.03
CA HIS A 102 11.28 -21.14 19.65
C HIS A 102 10.53 -20.09 18.83
N MET A 103 9.41 -19.56 19.34
CA MET A 103 8.64 -18.51 18.63
C MET A 103 9.43 -17.21 18.56
N MET A 104 10.18 -16.82 19.59
CA MET A 104 11.05 -15.64 19.60
C MET A 104 12.16 -15.72 18.52
N LYS A 105 12.65 -16.92 18.21
CA LYS A 105 13.62 -17.11 17.11
C LYS A 105 12.98 -17.10 15.73
N ARG A 106 11.70 -17.44 15.65
CA ARG A 106 10.97 -17.55 14.37
C ARG A 106 10.33 -16.24 13.96
N HIS A 107 9.92 -15.43 14.90
CA HIS A 107 9.19 -14.19 14.67
C HIS A 107 9.94 -13.00 15.28
N ASN A 108 10.13 -11.97 14.50
CA ASN A 108 10.81 -10.74 14.94
C ASN A 108 9.95 -9.92 15.90
N VAL A 109 8.62 -10.08 15.83
CA VAL A 109 7.64 -9.42 16.70
C VAL A 109 6.66 -10.47 17.21
N LEU A 110 6.44 -10.49 18.52
CA LEU A 110 5.60 -11.47 19.19
C LEU A 110 4.67 -10.80 20.19
N PHE A 111 3.37 -10.83 19.96
CA PHE A 111 2.36 -10.37 20.92
C PHE A 111 1.91 -11.51 21.82
N VAL A 112 1.90 -11.28 23.13
CA VAL A 112 1.51 -12.28 24.11
C VAL A 112 0.56 -11.68 25.14
N TYR A 113 -0.61 -12.28 25.32
CA TYR A 113 -1.50 -12.04 26.45
C TYR A 113 -1.09 -12.91 27.63
N VAL A 114 -1.03 -12.32 28.81
CA VAL A 114 -0.67 -13.00 30.06
C VAL A 114 -1.75 -12.76 31.10
N GLY A 115 -2.32 -13.82 31.65
CA GLY A 115 -3.34 -13.74 32.68
C GLY A 115 -4.52 -14.68 32.46
N GLY A 116 -5.50 -14.58 33.38
CA GLY A 116 -6.76 -15.34 33.32
C GLY A 116 -7.82 -14.70 32.42
N GLU A 117 -9.06 -15.12 32.58
CA GLU A 117 -10.22 -14.51 31.91
C GLU A 117 -10.41 -13.07 32.40
N SER A 118 -10.56 -12.13 31.47
CA SER A 118 -10.72 -10.71 31.76
C SER A 118 -11.25 -9.95 30.54
N LEU A 119 -11.74 -8.74 30.73
CA LEU A 119 -12.15 -7.85 29.63
C LEU A 119 -10.99 -7.56 28.69
N LEU A 120 -9.76 -7.43 29.19
CA LEU A 120 -8.56 -7.24 28.37
C LEU A 120 -8.31 -8.44 27.45
N LYS A 121 -8.60 -9.69 27.93
CA LYS A 121 -8.51 -10.89 27.09
C LYS A 121 -9.52 -10.88 25.94
N GLU A 122 -10.74 -10.46 26.21
CA GLU A 122 -11.76 -10.34 25.17
C GLU A 122 -11.33 -9.33 24.12
N LYS A 123 -10.92 -8.13 24.53
CA LYS A 123 -10.36 -7.10 23.62
C LYS A 123 -9.17 -7.63 22.82
N TYR A 124 -8.28 -8.39 23.48
CA TYR A 124 -7.11 -8.98 22.81
C TYR A 124 -7.51 -10.02 21.75
N ASN A 125 -8.50 -10.86 22.01
CA ASN A 125 -8.99 -11.84 21.05
C ASN A 125 -9.64 -11.17 19.83
N ASP A 126 -10.38 -10.08 20.04
CA ASP A 126 -10.99 -9.29 18.96
C ASP A 126 -9.91 -8.67 18.09
N VAL A 127 -8.94 -8.00 18.68
CA VAL A 127 -7.78 -7.41 17.97
C VAL A 127 -6.96 -8.48 17.26
N ALA A 128 -6.73 -9.64 17.88
CA ALA A 128 -6.03 -10.75 17.26
C ALA A 128 -6.79 -11.29 16.05
N SER A 129 -8.12 -11.37 16.12
CA SER A 129 -8.96 -11.83 15.02
C SER A 129 -8.93 -10.88 13.82
N GLU A 130 -8.87 -9.57 14.08
CA GLU A 130 -8.75 -8.52 13.07
C GLU A 130 -7.35 -8.48 12.44
N LEU A 131 -6.30 -8.46 13.28
CA LEU A 131 -4.93 -8.21 12.86
C LEU A 131 -4.09 -9.48 12.57
N ILE A 132 -4.72 -10.67 12.62
CA ILE A 132 -4.05 -11.96 12.27
C ILE A 132 -3.47 -11.95 10.84
N VAL A 133 -3.98 -11.08 9.98
CA VAL A 133 -3.46 -10.90 8.61
C VAL A 133 -2.04 -10.36 8.57
N TYR A 134 -1.60 -9.66 9.62
CA TYR A 134 -0.31 -8.99 9.72
C TYR A 134 0.67 -9.71 10.64
N THR A 135 0.21 -10.22 11.79
CA THR A 135 1.10 -10.74 12.83
C THR A 135 0.49 -11.92 13.58
N TYR A 136 1.31 -12.57 14.40
CA TYR A 136 0.89 -13.67 15.27
C TYR A 136 0.56 -13.18 16.68
N PHE A 137 -0.47 -13.78 17.27
CA PHE A 137 -0.90 -13.52 18.63
C PHE A 137 -0.84 -14.78 19.46
N PHE A 138 -0.34 -14.64 20.68
CA PHE A 138 -0.15 -15.75 21.61
C PHE A 138 -0.76 -15.45 22.98
N SER A 139 -0.96 -16.50 23.76
CA SER A 139 -1.26 -16.42 25.18
C SER A 139 -0.31 -17.32 25.96
N ALA A 140 0.11 -16.89 27.13
CA ALA A 140 1.01 -17.64 27.99
C ALA A 140 0.67 -17.43 29.47
N ALA A 141 1.11 -18.36 30.32
CA ALA A 141 1.25 -18.12 31.75
C ALA A 141 2.57 -17.37 32.02
N GLU A 142 2.62 -16.63 33.14
CA GLU A 142 3.78 -15.79 33.47
C GLU A 142 5.08 -16.61 33.59
N GLU A 143 4.97 -17.85 34.10
CA GLU A 143 6.10 -18.76 34.30
C GLU A 143 6.80 -19.22 33.02
N VAL A 144 6.18 -18.94 31.88
CA VAL A 144 6.75 -19.26 30.56
C VAL A 144 7.89 -18.31 30.18
N PHE A 145 7.91 -17.12 30.76
CA PHE A 145 8.91 -16.12 30.43
C PHE A 145 10.25 -16.32 31.14
N PRO A 146 11.33 -15.76 30.60
CA PRO A 146 12.60 -15.65 31.34
C PRO A 146 12.44 -14.75 32.57
N GLU A 147 13.29 -14.95 33.60
CA GLU A 147 13.30 -14.13 34.81
C GLU A 147 13.60 -12.63 34.58
N SER A 148 14.18 -12.32 33.42
CA SER A 148 14.42 -10.93 32.97
C SER A 148 13.16 -10.16 32.55
N VAL A 149 12.05 -10.88 32.34
CA VAL A 149 10.76 -10.27 31.99
C VAL A 149 9.95 -10.09 33.26
N THR A 150 9.77 -8.86 33.68
CA THR A 150 8.96 -8.52 34.84
C THR A 150 7.72 -7.74 34.41
N LEU A 151 6.54 -8.27 34.69
CA LEU A 151 5.28 -7.64 34.35
C LEU A 151 4.79 -6.82 35.54
N PRO A 152 4.33 -5.56 35.33
CA PRO A 152 3.92 -4.69 36.42
C PRO A 152 2.64 -5.19 37.10
N GLU A 153 1.67 -5.64 36.35
CA GLU A 153 0.36 -6.15 36.78
C GLU A 153 -0.17 -7.19 35.79
N LEU A 154 -1.03 -8.09 36.29
CA LEU A 154 -1.77 -9.04 35.48
C LEU A 154 -3.27 -8.76 35.56
N PRO A 155 -4.03 -8.88 34.47
CA PRO A 155 -3.67 -9.34 33.17
C PRO A 155 -2.87 -8.30 32.33
N ALA A 156 -1.98 -8.73 31.46
CA ALA A 156 -1.16 -7.87 30.64
C ALA A 156 -1.12 -8.32 29.18
N VAL A 157 -0.91 -7.37 28.27
CA VAL A 157 -0.52 -7.62 26.88
C VAL A 157 0.90 -7.12 26.69
N VAL A 158 1.75 -7.99 26.18
CA VAL A 158 3.19 -7.74 26.01
C VAL A 158 3.57 -7.95 24.55
N VAL A 159 4.40 -7.08 24.02
CA VAL A 159 5.07 -7.29 22.73
C VAL A 159 6.56 -7.48 22.96
N PHE A 160 7.12 -8.51 22.34
CA PHE A 160 8.55 -8.77 22.29
C PHE A 160 9.05 -8.42 20.90
N LYS A 161 10.00 -7.49 20.82
CA LYS A 161 10.65 -7.08 19.58
C LYS A 161 12.00 -6.42 19.85
N ASP A 162 12.90 -6.45 18.87
CA ASP A 162 14.19 -5.75 18.92
C ASP A 162 15.04 -6.07 20.17
N GLY A 163 14.94 -7.30 20.69
CA GLY A 163 15.64 -7.74 21.90
C GLY A 163 15.09 -7.17 23.22
N ALA A 164 13.97 -6.44 23.16
CA ALA A 164 13.28 -5.87 24.32
C ALA A 164 11.82 -6.34 24.38
N TYR A 165 11.12 -5.94 25.45
CA TYR A 165 9.68 -6.12 25.55
C TYR A 165 9.01 -4.84 26.02
N PHE A 166 7.73 -4.69 25.65
CA PHE A 166 6.91 -3.53 26.00
C PHE A 166 5.52 -4.00 26.40
N THR A 167 4.97 -3.41 27.41
CA THR A 167 3.63 -3.72 27.94
C THR A 167 2.64 -2.67 27.48
N TYR A 168 1.44 -3.10 27.11
CA TYR A 168 0.31 -2.20 26.85
C TYR A 168 -0.17 -1.57 28.14
N ASP A 169 -0.32 -0.26 28.17
CA ASP A 169 -0.90 0.50 29.28
C ASP A 169 -2.23 1.10 28.83
N GLU A 170 -3.34 0.59 29.38
CA GLU A 170 -4.70 1.03 29.02
C GLU A 170 -4.95 2.52 29.31
N TYR A 171 -4.16 3.14 30.22
CA TYR A 171 -4.32 4.55 30.60
C TYR A 171 -3.41 5.50 29.82
N ALA A 172 -2.25 5.03 29.40
CA ALA A 172 -1.26 5.86 28.71
C ALA A 172 -1.26 5.67 27.20
N ASP A 173 -1.58 4.47 26.73
CA ASP A 173 -1.62 4.13 25.32
C ASP A 173 -3.00 4.43 24.70
N ALA A 174 -3.04 4.51 23.38
CA ALA A 174 -4.29 4.53 22.64
C ALA A 174 -5.05 3.19 22.75
N SER A 175 -6.07 2.95 21.95
CA SER A 175 -6.76 1.65 21.95
C SER A 175 -5.77 0.50 21.70
N LEU A 176 -6.08 -0.69 22.23
CA LEU A 176 -5.24 -1.88 22.03
C LEU A 176 -4.98 -2.16 20.52
N SER A 177 -5.99 -1.97 19.67
CA SER A 177 -5.82 -2.15 18.21
C SER A 177 -4.81 -1.15 17.64
N SER A 178 -4.88 0.12 18.02
CA SER A 178 -3.93 1.15 17.59
C SER A 178 -2.52 0.87 18.11
N TRP A 179 -2.41 0.44 19.37
CA TRP A 179 -1.13 0.07 19.98
C TRP A 179 -0.50 -1.13 19.26
N VAL A 180 -1.27 -2.20 18.99
CA VAL A 180 -0.78 -3.36 18.24
C VAL A 180 -0.37 -2.97 16.82
N ASN A 181 -1.14 -2.15 16.13
CA ASN A 181 -0.81 -1.67 14.78
C ASN A 181 0.52 -0.91 14.76
N LYS A 182 0.80 -0.10 15.79
CA LYS A 182 2.07 0.62 15.94
C LYS A 182 3.23 -0.33 16.28
N GLU A 183 3.02 -1.23 17.24
CA GLU A 183 4.07 -2.08 17.78
C GLU A 183 4.38 -3.33 16.91
N ARG A 184 3.56 -3.66 15.90
CA ARG A 184 3.77 -4.82 15.01
C ARG A 184 4.97 -4.70 14.08
N PHE A 185 5.60 -3.54 14.02
CA PHE A 185 6.81 -3.32 13.25
C PHE A 185 8.06 -3.32 14.15
N GLN A 186 9.16 -3.86 13.61
CA GLN A 186 10.48 -3.71 14.24
C GLN A 186 10.88 -2.23 14.26
N GLY A 187 11.75 -1.84 15.19
CA GLY A 187 12.24 -0.48 15.27
C GLY A 187 13.04 -0.03 14.04
N TYR A 188 13.66 -0.98 13.34
CA TYR A 188 14.37 -0.74 12.09
C TYR A 188 13.97 -1.77 11.03
N LEU A 189 13.49 -1.30 9.89
CA LEU A 189 12.93 -2.14 8.82
C LEU A 189 13.72 -2.03 7.52
N GLN A 190 13.77 -3.14 6.78
CA GLN A 190 13.93 -3.03 5.34
C GLN A 190 12.58 -2.66 4.75
N ILE A 191 12.50 -1.49 4.10
CA ILE A 191 11.27 -0.92 3.60
C ILE A 191 11.19 -1.10 2.10
N ASP A 192 10.10 -1.69 1.66
CA ASP A 192 9.71 -1.76 0.26
C ASP A 192 8.34 -1.07 0.06
N GLY A 193 7.81 -1.12 -1.15
CA GLY A 193 6.51 -0.52 -1.45
C GLY A 193 5.35 -1.12 -0.65
N PHE A 194 5.42 -2.41 -0.27
CA PHE A 194 4.39 -3.06 0.55
C PHE A 194 4.48 -2.62 2.00
N THR A 195 5.68 -2.67 2.57
CA THR A 195 5.95 -2.23 3.95
C THR A 195 5.56 -0.76 4.14
N LEU A 196 5.88 0.09 3.15
CA LEU A 196 5.52 1.50 3.21
C LEU A 196 4.00 1.72 3.15
N TYR A 197 3.29 0.94 2.32
CA TYR A 197 1.83 0.97 2.28
C TYR A 197 1.22 0.53 3.61
N GLU A 198 1.72 -0.55 4.22
CA GLU A 198 1.27 -1.01 5.53
C GLU A 198 1.54 0.02 6.65
N LEU A 199 2.68 0.69 6.61
CA LEU A 199 3.00 1.80 7.52
C LEU A 199 2.02 2.97 7.35
N GLY A 200 1.63 3.27 6.11
CA GLY A 200 0.61 4.29 5.81
C GLY A 200 -0.77 3.94 6.37
N GLU A 201 -1.14 2.67 6.43
CA GLU A 201 -2.41 2.22 7.01
C GLU A 201 -2.48 2.39 8.54
N THR A 202 -1.36 2.54 9.24
CA THR A 202 -1.34 2.73 10.70
C THR A 202 -1.65 4.16 11.16
N GLY A 203 -1.74 5.12 10.24
CA GLY A 203 -2.14 6.50 10.51
C GLY A 203 -0.95 7.47 10.55
N ASP A 204 -0.22 7.65 11.60
CA ASP A 204 0.76 8.75 11.76
C ASP A 204 2.22 8.27 11.68
N ALA A 205 2.58 7.45 10.72
CA ALA A 205 3.96 6.99 10.61
C ALA A 205 4.83 8.00 9.85
N TRP A 206 5.77 8.61 10.56
CA TRP A 206 6.93 9.25 9.97
C TRP A 206 7.96 8.19 9.63
N VAL A 207 8.26 8.00 8.36
CA VAL A 207 9.22 7.00 7.92
C VAL A 207 10.53 7.69 7.57
N THR A 208 11.60 7.25 8.19
CA THR A 208 12.94 7.78 7.95
C THR A 208 13.79 6.72 7.27
N PHE A 209 14.23 6.99 6.06
CA PHE A 209 15.06 6.10 5.26
C PHE A 209 16.54 6.46 5.42
N PHE A 210 17.35 5.44 5.70
CA PHE A 210 18.80 5.56 5.77
C PHE A 210 19.49 4.56 4.86
N HIS A 211 20.65 4.95 4.33
CA HIS A 211 21.61 4.01 3.77
C HIS A 211 23.03 4.53 4.05
N PRO A 212 23.87 3.82 4.79
CA PRO A 212 23.77 2.56 5.55
C PRO A 212 23.24 2.77 6.98
N PRO A 213 22.99 1.65 7.75
CA PRO A 213 22.40 1.71 9.07
C PRO A 213 23.36 2.37 10.09
N VAL A 214 23.06 3.58 10.54
CA VAL A 214 23.87 4.34 11.50
C VAL A 214 23.14 4.56 12.83
N VAL A 215 21.84 4.25 12.91
CA VAL A 215 21.04 4.64 14.09
C VAL A 215 20.46 3.40 14.76
N THR A 216 20.85 3.16 16.00
CA THR A 216 20.20 2.21 16.89
C THR A 216 19.00 2.87 17.58
N ASN A 217 17.98 2.09 17.86
CA ASN A 217 16.72 2.48 18.49
C ASN A 217 16.90 3.15 19.90
N GLU A 218 18.08 3.11 20.45
CA GLU A 218 18.40 3.66 21.77
C GLU A 218 18.43 5.20 21.82
N SER A 219 18.57 5.87 20.66
CA SER A 219 18.72 7.33 20.60
C SER A 219 17.42 8.11 20.50
N PHE A 220 16.30 7.43 20.18
CA PHE A 220 15.00 8.08 20.01
C PHE A 220 13.96 7.47 20.96
N PRO A 221 13.32 8.29 21.82
CA PRO A 221 12.18 7.83 22.58
C PRO A 221 11.11 7.36 21.59
N ARG A 222 10.25 6.43 22.02
CA ARG A 222 9.08 5.89 21.29
C ARG A 222 8.28 7.01 20.62
N SER A 223 8.83 7.54 19.55
CA SER A 223 8.24 8.60 18.76
C SER A 223 7.37 7.96 17.67
N ASN A 224 6.51 8.73 17.05
CA ASN A 224 5.74 8.30 15.88
C ASN A 224 6.61 8.07 14.63
N PHE A 225 7.93 7.94 14.80
CA PHE A 225 8.89 7.67 13.74
C PHE A 225 9.16 6.19 13.59
N GLN A 226 9.03 5.70 12.37
CA GLN A 226 9.52 4.41 11.94
C GLN A 226 10.83 4.60 11.19
N PHE A 227 11.86 3.84 11.58
CA PHE A 227 13.16 3.87 10.94
C PHE A 227 13.35 2.66 10.03
N GLY A 228 14.08 2.88 8.91
CA GLY A 228 14.38 1.80 8.01
C GLY A 228 15.31 2.17 6.88
N HIS A 229 15.64 1.21 6.04
CA HIS A 229 16.37 1.43 4.80
C HIS A 229 15.56 0.90 3.62
N MET A 230 15.78 1.49 2.46
CA MET A 230 15.17 1.05 1.21
C MET A 230 16.27 0.78 0.20
N ASP A 231 16.25 -0.42 -0.38
CA ASP A 231 17.11 -0.79 -1.48
C ASP A 231 16.42 -0.41 -2.81
N GLY A 232 17.08 0.44 -3.58
CA GLY A 232 16.54 0.91 -4.87
C GLY A 232 15.90 2.28 -4.80
N ASN A 233 16.13 3.04 -5.86
CA ASN A 233 15.76 4.46 -5.92
C ASN A 233 14.42 4.71 -6.62
N ASP A 234 13.87 3.72 -7.36
CA ASP A 234 12.75 3.95 -8.27
C ASP A 234 11.50 4.48 -7.57
N TYR A 235 11.15 3.90 -6.42
CA TYR A 235 10.00 4.37 -5.66
C TYR A 235 10.20 5.78 -5.10
N ILE A 236 11.36 6.02 -4.48
CA ILE A 236 11.71 7.32 -3.91
C ILE A 236 11.83 8.38 -5.01
N ASN A 237 12.45 8.05 -6.15
CA ASN A 237 12.57 8.94 -7.30
C ASN A 237 11.19 9.33 -7.86
N SER A 238 10.24 8.39 -7.89
CA SER A 238 8.84 8.69 -8.24
C SER A 238 8.16 9.60 -7.21
N LEU A 239 8.37 9.34 -5.92
CA LEU A 239 7.79 10.13 -4.83
C LEU A 239 8.27 11.58 -4.86
N ILE A 240 9.59 11.80 -5.00
CA ILE A 240 10.20 13.13 -5.03
C ILE A 240 10.19 13.78 -6.41
N MET A 241 9.79 13.04 -7.45
CA MET A 241 9.82 13.43 -8.86
C MET A 241 11.21 13.90 -9.32
N GLY A 242 12.25 13.17 -8.89
CA GLY A 242 13.65 13.51 -9.16
C GLY A 242 14.56 12.32 -8.88
N GLU A 243 15.86 12.51 -9.01
CA GLU A 243 16.87 11.52 -8.63
C GLU A 243 17.45 11.86 -7.25
N VAL A 244 17.45 10.86 -6.34
CA VAL A 244 18.14 10.96 -5.06
C VAL A 244 19.56 10.45 -5.22
N THR A 245 20.52 11.26 -4.78
CA THR A 245 21.90 10.79 -4.64
C THR A 245 22.04 9.95 -3.39
N VAL A 246 22.56 8.73 -3.53
CA VAL A 246 22.81 7.80 -2.42
C VAL A 246 24.25 7.97 -1.93
N PRO A 247 24.51 7.97 -0.63
CA PRO A 247 23.60 7.80 0.50
C PRO A 247 22.76 9.06 0.81
N SER A 248 21.51 8.89 1.20
CA SER A 248 20.62 10.00 1.58
C SER A 248 19.70 9.61 2.74
N VAL A 249 19.21 10.63 3.45
CA VAL A 249 18.20 10.52 4.48
C VAL A 249 16.94 11.23 4.00
N ILE A 250 15.80 10.54 4.07
CA ILE A 250 14.50 11.12 3.71
C ILE A 250 13.54 10.87 4.85
N ILE A 251 12.82 11.89 5.28
CA ILE A 251 11.69 11.74 6.20
C ILE A 251 10.41 11.90 5.40
N LEU A 252 9.54 10.90 5.47
CA LEU A 252 8.25 10.86 4.79
C LEU A 252 7.13 10.87 5.82
N ASN A 253 6.17 11.77 5.68
CA ASN A 253 4.89 11.70 6.36
C ASN A 253 3.91 10.92 5.49
N THR A 254 3.53 9.72 5.94
CA THR A 254 2.66 8.82 5.18
C THR A 254 1.20 9.29 5.15
N SER A 255 0.76 10.14 6.07
CA SER A 255 -0.62 10.61 6.14
C SER A 255 -0.96 11.69 5.09
N ASN A 256 0.02 12.52 4.70
CA ASN A 256 -0.19 13.61 3.73
C ASN A 256 0.79 13.60 2.56
N GLU A 257 1.64 12.57 2.46
CA GLU A 257 2.65 12.38 1.42
C GLU A 257 3.66 13.53 1.30
N GLN A 258 3.87 14.27 2.39
CA GLN A 258 4.95 15.25 2.49
C GLN A 258 6.26 14.55 2.81
N TYR A 259 7.33 15.01 2.18
CA TYR A 259 8.67 14.51 2.46
C TYR A 259 9.64 15.66 2.76
N PHE A 260 10.70 15.34 3.48
CA PHE A 260 11.72 16.27 3.92
C PHE A 260 13.08 15.74 3.51
N LEU A 261 13.89 16.61 2.94
CA LEU A 261 15.25 16.32 2.54
C LEU A 261 16.21 17.20 3.37
N PRO A 262 17.33 16.65 3.86
CA PRO A 262 18.32 17.45 4.54
C PRO A 262 19.03 18.38 3.54
N GLY A 263 19.31 19.60 3.96
CA GLY A 263 20.04 20.57 3.12
C GLY A 263 21.53 20.23 2.92
N GLN A 264 22.07 19.31 3.73
CA GLN A 264 23.45 18.82 3.69
C GLN A 264 23.47 17.33 3.95
N LEU A 265 24.55 16.65 3.53
CA LEU A 265 24.74 15.24 3.82
C LEU A 265 24.81 15.02 5.35
N ILE A 266 24.04 14.07 5.85
CA ILE A 266 24.03 13.69 7.26
C ILE A 266 25.12 12.62 7.48
N GLU A 267 26.14 12.97 8.25
CA GLU A 267 27.27 12.09 8.56
C GLU A 267 27.30 11.65 10.03
N THR A 268 26.62 12.40 10.91
CA THR A 268 26.62 12.11 12.34
C THR A 268 25.21 11.96 12.92
N THR A 269 25.12 11.27 14.05
CA THR A 269 23.86 11.08 14.77
C THR A 269 23.26 12.41 15.23
N GLU A 270 24.10 13.36 15.65
CA GLU A 270 23.67 14.68 16.12
C GLU A 270 23.01 15.49 14.98
N GLN A 271 23.59 15.45 13.77
CA GLN A 271 22.99 16.08 12.58
C GLN A 271 21.64 15.47 12.24
N LEU A 272 21.52 14.14 12.37
CA LEU A 272 20.27 13.44 12.18
C LEU A 272 19.21 13.86 13.19
N VAL A 273 19.56 13.89 14.49
CA VAL A 273 18.66 14.35 15.56
C VAL A 273 18.22 15.78 15.31
N GLN A 274 19.14 16.65 14.90
CA GLN A 274 18.83 18.04 14.56
C GLN A 274 17.86 18.13 13.38
N PHE A 275 18.06 17.32 12.34
CA PHE A 275 17.17 17.28 11.18
C PHE A 275 15.77 16.79 11.57
N ILE A 276 15.66 15.70 12.34
CA ILE A 276 14.37 15.18 12.84
C ILE A 276 13.66 16.23 13.69
N ASN A 277 14.37 16.90 14.60
CA ASN A 277 13.81 17.99 15.40
C ASN A 277 13.37 19.17 14.52
N GLY A 278 14.08 19.46 13.44
CA GLY A 278 13.71 20.47 12.45
C GLY A 278 12.38 20.12 11.74
N VAL A 279 12.14 18.85 11.47
CA VAL A 279 10.88 18.37 10.90
C VAL A 279 9.74 18.49 11.93
N LEU A 280 9.98 18.07 13.18
CA LEU A 280 8.98 18.11 14.25
C LEU A 280 8.53 19.51 14.63
N ASN A 281 9.45 20.45 14.68
CA ASN A 281 9.16 21.85 15.03
C ASN A 281 8.72 22.70 13.83
N GLY A 282 8.63 22.10 12.63
CA GLY A 282 8.19 22.78 11.41
C GLY A 282 9.22 23.73 10.78
N SER A 283 10.49 23.71 11.22
CA SER A 283 11.55 24.55 10.63
C SER A 283 12.15 23.95 9.35
N ALA A 284 12.03 22.64 9.16
CA ALA A 284 12.45 21.97 7.93
C ALA A 284 11.45 22.24 6.80
N GLN A 285 11.96 22.46 5.58
CA GLN A 285 11.12 22.71 4.43
C GLN A 285 10.41 21.43 4.00
N ALA A 286 9.08 21.45 4.00
CA ALA A 286 8.25 20.37 3.48
C ALA A 286 8.18 20.42 1.95
N HIS A 287 8.26 19.25 1.33
CA HIS A 287 8.10 19.04 -0.11
C HIS A 287 6.98 18.03 -0.35
N GLY A 288 6.44 17.98 -1.56
CA GLY A 288 5.43 17.01 -1.94
C GLY A 288 4.03 17.38 -1.42
N GLY A 289 3.34 16.39 -0.86
CA GLY A 289 1.98 16.50 -0.36
C GLY A 289 0.94 15.91 -1.30
N ASP A 290 -0.31 15.84 -0.82
CA ASP A 290 -1.48 15.25 -1.50
C ASP A 290 -2.36 16.29 -2.22
N GLY A 291 -1.92 17.55 -2.30
CA GLY A 291 -2.63 18.64 -2.95
C GLY A 291 -2.87 18.40 -4.45
N PHE A 292 -3.97 19.00 -4.97
CA PHE A 292 -4.38 18.84 -6.38
C PHE A 292 -3.26 19.15 -7.39
N VAL A 293 -2.54 20.24 -7.17
CA VAL A 293 -1.40 20.63 -8.06
C VAL A 293 -0.28 19.58 -8.01
N GLN A 294 -0.02 19.01 -6.85
CA GLN A 294 1.01 17.99 -6.68
C GLN A 294 0.62 16.68 -7.36
N ARG A 295 -0.66 16.30 -7.30
CA ARG A 295 -1.18 15.14 -8.04
C ARG A 295 -1.00 15.29 -9.56
N ILE A 296 -1.29 16.48 -10.10
CA ILE A 296 -1.06 16.77 -11.52
C ILE A 296 0.43 16.65 -11.86
N LYS A 297 1.32 17.21 -11.02
CA LYS A 297 2.77 17.10 -11.24
C LYS A 297 3.25 15.66 -11.24
N ARG A 298 2.72 14.80 -10.34
CA ARG A 298 3.05 13.35 -10.35
C ARG A 298 2.62 12.67 -11.62
N VAL A 299 1.36 12.87 -12.05
CA VAL A 299 0.85 12.28 -13.30
C VAL A 299 1.72 12.71 -14.48
N ALA A 300 2.12 13.98 -14.54
CA ALA A 300 2.99 14.49 -15.59
C ALA A 300 4.40 13.88 -15.53
N PHE A 301 4.96 13.70 -14.34
CA PHE A 301 6.25 13.06 -14.13
C PHE A 301 6.22 11.57 -14.50
N ASP A 302 5.19 10.82 -14.08
CA ASP A 302 5.01 9.41 -14.40
C ASP A 302 4.80 9.20 -15.91
N ALA A 303 4.03 10.06 -16.55
CA ALA A 303 3.85 10.06 -18.00
C ALA A 303 5.18 10.29 -18.72
N LYS A 304 5.95 11.32 -18.30
CA LYS A 304 7.29 11.59 -18.85
C LYS A 304 8.24 10.41 -18.64
N SER A 305 8.27 9.84 -17.43
CA SER A 305 9.12 8.69 -17.09
C SER A 305 8.77 7.47 -17.95
N THR A 306 7.48 7.17 -18.11
CA THR A 306 6.99 6.06 -18.96
C THR A 306 7.37 6.27 -20.43
N ILE A 307 7.15 7.46 -20.96
CA ILE A 307 7.53 7.81 -22.34
C ILE A 307 9.04 7.62 -22.53
N MET A 308 9.85 8.17 -21.63
CA MET A 308 11.31 8.03 -21.69
C MET A 308 11.78 6.58 -21.56
N SER A 309 11.13 5.78 -20.73
CA SER A 309 11.41 4.35 -20.59
C SER A 309 11.15 3.59 -21.89
N VAL A 310 10.04 3.87 -22.58
CA VAL A 310 9.72 3.28 -23.90
C VAL A 310 10.76 3.67 -24.94
N PHE A 311 11.17 4.94 -24.99
CA PHE A 311 12.21 5.39 -25.92
C PHE A 311 13.57 4.76 -25.63
N ARG A 312 13.93 4.55 -24.35
CA ARG A 312 15.20 3.88 -23.99
C ARG A 312 15.19 2.39 -24.33
N SER A 313 14.06 1.70 -24.08
CA SER A 313 13.93 0.27 -24.32
C SER A 313 13.77 -0.06 -25.82
N SER A 314 13.04 0.76 -26.57
CA SER A 314 12.78 0.55 -27.99
C SER A 314 12.50 1.88 -28.70
N PRO A 315 13.55 2.55 -29.23
CA PRO A 315 13.41 3.87 -29.87
C PRO A 315 12.41 3.89 -31.04
N LEU A 316 12.38 2.84 -31.87
CA LEU A 316 11.43 2.72 -32.98
C LEU A 316 9.98 2.64 -32.49
N LEU A 317 9.73 1.88 -31.43
CA LEU A 317 8.39 1.79 -30.82
C LEU A 317 7.97 3.12 -30.20
N GLY A 318 8.88 3.82 -29.53
CA GLY A 318 8.66 5.16 -29.01
C GLY A 318 8.28 6.18 -30.11
N CYS A 319 9.02 6.20 -31.19
CA CYS A 319 8.71 7.05 -32.34
C CYS A 319 7.34 6.71 -32.96
N PHE A 320 7.00 5.44 -33.05
CA PHE A 320 5.73 5.01 -33.61
C PHE A 320 4.55 5.38 -32.69
N LEU A 321 4.67 5.09 -31.38
CA LEU A 321 3.57 5.33 -30.42
C LEU A 321 3.33 6.80 -30.10
N PHE A 322 4.40 7.61 -30.04
CA PHE A 322 4.30 9.01 -29.60
C PHE A 322 4.63 10.00 -30.70
N GLY A 323 5.58 9.69 -31.59
CA GLY A 323 6.01 10.59 -32.67
C GLY A 323 4.96 10.70 -33.78
N LEU A 324 4.38 9.58 -34.19
CA LEU A 324 3.41 9.57 -35.30
C LEU A 324 2.11 10.32 -34.93
N PRO A 325 1.45 10.08 -33.75
CA PRO A 325 0.26 10.86 -33.39
C PRO A 325 0.55 12.35 -33.22
N LEU A 326 1.69 12.72 -32.60
CA LEU A 326 2.08 14.11 -32.45
C LEU A 326 2.35 14.79 -33.82
N GLY A 327 2.96 14.08 -34.76
CA GLY A 327 3.15 14.54 -36.11
C GLY A 327 1.83 14.81 -36.83
N VAL A 328 0.86 13.88 -36.72
CA VAL A 328 -0.50 14.07 -37.29
C VAL A 328 -1.20 15.27 -36.65
N ILE A 329 -1.19 15.39 -35.32
CA ILE A 329 -1.79 16.53 -34.63
C ILE A 329 -1.14 17.85 -35.07
N SER A 330 0.21 17.89 -35.16
CA SER A 330 0.93 19.08 -35.64
C SER A 330 0.55 19.47 -37.04
N LEU A 331 0.39 18.50 -37.95
CA LEU A 331 -0.05 18.76 -39.32
C LEU A 331 -1.50 19.28 -39.37
N MET A 332 -2.39 18.71 -38.53
CA MET A 332 -3.77 19.18 -38.43
C MET A 332 -3.83 20.62 -37.91
N CYS A 333 -3.11 20.91 -36.81
CA CYS A 333 -3.03 22.26 -36.25
C CYS A 333 -2.44 23.26 -37.28
N TYR A 334 -1.38 22.87 -37.99
CA TYR A 334 -0.80 23.70 -39.04
C TYR A 334 -1.82 23.97 -40.19
N GLY A 335 -2.54 22.93 -40.62
CA GLY A 335 -3.59 23.08 -41.63
C GLY A 335 -4.73 24.03 -41.19
N ILE A 336 -5.16 23.93 -39.92
CA ILE A 336 -6.18 24.83 -39.36
C ILE A 336 -5.65 26.28 -39.32
N CYS A 337 -4.44 26.49 -38.77
CA CYS A 337 -3.84 27.83 -38.70
C CYS A 337 -3.58 28.45 -40.04
N THR A 338 -3.29 27.67 -41.09
CA THR A 338 -3.08 28.19 -42.46
C THR A 338 -4.40 28.42 -43.18
N ALA A 339 -5.47 27.67 -42.88
CA ALA A 339 -6.78 27.86 -43.46
C ALA A 339 -7.44 29.18 -43.00
N GLU A 340 -7.17 29.62 -41.74
CA GLU A 340 -7.66 30.93 -41.26
C GLU A 340 -6.97 32.15 -41.87
N THR A 341 -5.85 31.97 -42.55
CA THR A 341 -5.12 33.07 -43.23
C THR A 341 -5.52 33.28 -44.69
N ASP A 342 -6.34 32.39 -45.30
CA ASP A 342 -6.71 32.47 -46.71
C ASP A 342 -8.14 33.02 -46.94
N ASP A 343 -8.90 33.43 -45.89
CA ASP A 343 -10.24 33.95 -46.01
C ASP A 343 -10.31 35.47 -45.80
N GLY A 344 -9.49 36.18 -46.54
CA GLY A 344 -9.36 37.64 -46.46
C GLY A 344 -9.16 38.38 -47.76
N SER A 345 -9.74 37.94 -48.95
CA SER A 345 -10.01 38.86 -50.08
C SER A 345 -10.93 38.21 -51.10
N ASP A 346 -11.96 38.96 -51.46
CA ASP A 346 -12.86 38.83 -52.59
C ASP A 346 -14.12 37.92 -52.40
N GLU A 347 -15.25 38.54 -52.02
CA GLU A 347 -16.35 38.87 -52.87
C GLU A 347 -17.51 39.54 -52.09
N ALA A 348 -17.63 40.82 -52.31
CA ALA A 348 -18.91 41.55 -52.18
C ALA A 348 -19.81 41.20 -53.34
N GLY A 349 -20.96 40.55 -53.09
CA GLY A 349 -22.04 40.54 -54.06
C GLY A 349 -22.72 39.21 -54.32
N LYS A 350 -23.73 38.88 -53.51
CA LYS A 350 -25.07 38.49 -53.93
C LYS A 350 -25.88 38.03 -52.73
N ARG A 351 -26.67 38.93 -52.19
CA ARG A 351 -27.89 38.58 -51.45
C ARG A 351 -28.97 38.27 -52.47
N GLU A 352 -29.51 37.09 -52.38
CA GLU A 352 -30.90 36.68 -52.70
C GLU A 352 -31.01 35.33 -52.02
N GLY A 353 -31.73 35.18 -50.89
CA GLY A 353 -33.16 35.05 -50.80
C GLY A 353 -33.46 33.56 -50.89
N LEU A 354 -33.42 32.82 -49.73
CA LEU A 354 -34.28 31.66 -49.53
C LEU A 354 -34.72 31.68 -48.04
N THR A 355 -35.98 32.01 -47.91
CA THR A 355 -36.79 32.07 -46.71
C THR A 355 -37.15 30.65 -46.24
N ASP A 356 -37.20 30.53 -44.89
CA ASP A 356 -38.24 29.85 -44.11
C ASP A 356 -38.86 28.59 -44.71
N GLU A 357 -38.46 27.43 -44.23
CA GLU A 357 -39.29 26.20 -44.24
C GLU A 357 -38.73 25.05 -43.38
N GLU A 358 -37.85 25.23 -42.38
CA GLU A 358 -37.34 24.10 -41.54
C GLU A 358 -37.57 24.26 -40.02
N GLU A 359 -38.37 25.22 -39.54
CA GLU A 359 -38.65 25.35 -38.10
C GLU A 359 -40.00 24.73 -37.60
N ASP A 360 -40.82 24.16 -38.47
CA ASP A 360 -42.13 23.63 -38.08
C ASP A 360 -42.22 22.09 -37.89
N GLU A 361 -41.17 21.32 -38.05
CA GLU A 361 -41.22 19.85 -37.85
C GLU A 361 -40.70 19.34 -36.49
N GLU A 362 -39.97 20.10 -35.68
CA GLU A 362 -39.47 19.66 -34.37
C GLU A 362 -40.47 19.83 -33.22
N ASP A 363 -41.48 20.71 -33.36
CA ASP A 363 -42.47 20.92 -32.30
C ASP A 363 -43.62 19.89 -32.29
N GLU A 364 -43.85 19.13 -33.35
CA GLU A 364 -44.91 18.10 -33.40
C GLU A 364 -44.47 16.72 -32.88
N GLU A 365 -43.20 16.43 -32.68
CA GLU A 365 -42.76 15.16 -32.04
C GLU A 365 -42.73 15.23 -30.52
N GLU A 366 -42.61 16.38 -29.90
CA GLU A 366 -42.61 16.50 -28.43
C GLU A 366 -44.01 16.44 -27.82
N GLU A 367 -45.09 16.80 -28.56
CA GLU A 367 -46.48 16.70 -28.05
C GLU A 367 -47.02 15.26 -28.11
N ARG A 368 -46.52 14.38 -28.98
CA ARG A 368 -46.98 12.97 -29.09
C ARG A 368 -46.39 12.05 -28.02
N HIS A 369 -45.36 12.49 -27.29
CA HIS A 369 -44.76 11.66 -26.24
C HIS A 369 -45.32 11.93 -24.84
N ARG A 370 -46.21 12.92 -24.68
CA ARG A 370 -46.83 13.25 -23.40
C ARG A 370 -48.22 12.64 -23.15
N GLU A 371 -48.83 12.03 -24.16
CA GLU A 371 -50.17 11.46 -24.00
C GLU A 371 -50.23 9.96 -23.74
N ASN A 372 -49.10 9.23 -23.66
CA ASN A 372 -49.07 7.78 -23.39
C ASN A 372 -48.20 7.38 -22.23
N LEU A 373 -48.57 7.79 -21.03
CA LEU A 373 -48.14 7.11 -19.79
C LEU A 373 -49.33 6.96 -18.87
N PRO A 374 -49.65 5.66 -18.48
CA PRO A 374 -50.74 5.39 -17.55
C PRO A 374 -50.44 5.80 -16.11
#